data_4d665078e403efa8559e99220b3d1082
#
_entry.id   4d665078e403efa8559e99220b3d1082
#
_cell.length_a   1.000
_cell.length_b   1.000
_cell.length_c   1.000
_cell.angle_alpha   90.00
_cell.angle_beta   90.00
_cell.angle_gamma   90.00
#
_symmetry.space_group_name_H-M   'P 1'
#
loop_
_entity.id
_entity.type
_entity.pdbx_description
1 polymer ?
#
loop_
_entity_poly.entity_id
_entity_poly.type
_entity_poly.pdbx_seq_one_letter_code
_entity_poly.pdbx_strand_id
1 'polypeptide(L)'
;MNASEILTAVNAGEDKDWEFKSAKGGLAGSLWETYSAMANTDGGVIVLGVKEDDGDFEVHGLDDPARTEKDFWSTINNRGKVSANLLTNSDVRIVPVGGKPVLVVQVPRASRRQRPIFVGQNPLEGTYRRYSDGDYLCSREEVGRMLADQADQPADCEILSGFKIEDLDKRSLEQYRNRFASRSPAHPWLKLDDLGLLDKLGGWRTDRNSGQEGLTVGGLLMFGKDEAIRDPAAVPQYHVDYRERFSDNPQVRWTDRIWPDGTWVANLFQFFERVYPKLVVDLKIPFQLVNPQDAALFQRHDETIVHEAIREAFVNSMIHADFRGQGGIVIERYRDRLEFSNPGTLLLGIEQVLKGGVSECRNKTLQSMFAMLGYGEKAGSGIDKIRQGWASQKWRWPMILEQHRPDRVQLVLPMVSLLPEESLARLRGVLGENLAGLNGREVQALVTADMEGSVTNLRLQQFCTDHTADITRLLQDLVAKGFLQKDGYGRWASYRLSERLAGSGHNKEGTPDTTPGDSRHSGTTPVTAGQAPAGTPEEDPALLTIAEPARKQKRLDPDEMRRLIRALCQGRFLTFRQLATLLSREPNGLQRWTLRPMAQEKQLVLAYPETPNHPKQAYQTNPDWRAT
;
A
#
# COMPACT_ATOMS: atom_id res chain seq x y z
N MET A 1 -6.40 -21.68 13.94
CA MET A 1 -5.22 -21.26 14.73
C MET A 1 -5.00 -22.26 15.83
N ASN A 2 -3.78 -22.78 16.00
CA ASN A 2 -3.41 -23.80 16.97
C ASN A 2 -2.43 -23.24 18.02
N ALA A 3 -2.19 -24.00 19.12
CA ALA A 3 -1.34 -23.58 20.22
C ALA A 3 0.12 -23.28 19.81
N SER A 4 0.65 -24.01 18.81
CA SER A 4 2.01 -23.81 18.32
C SER A 4 2.15 -22.48 17.57
N GLU A 5 1.14 -22.11 16.77
CA GLU A 5 1.10 -20.82 16.06
C GLU A 5 1.08 -19.65 17.04
N ILE A 6 0.27 -19.77 18.09
CA ILE A 6 0.17 -18.73 19.15
C ILE A 6 1.51 -18.61 19.90
N LEU A 7 2.11 -19.72 20.29
CA LEU A 7 3.40 -19.70 20.99
C LEU A 7 4.51 -19.08 20.15
N THR A 8 4.51 -19.39 18.85
CA THR A 8 5.44 -18.78 17.90
C THR A 8 5.25 -17.27 17.81
N ALA A 9 4.00 -16.80 17.77
CA ALA A 9 3.69 -15.38 17.74
C ALA A 9 4.07 -14.67 19.05
N VAL A 10 3.80 -15.28 20.20
CA VAL A 10 4.20 -14.75 21.53
C VAL A 10 5.71 -14.58 21.63
N ASN A 11 6.49 -15.57 21.16
CA ASN A 11 7.95 -15.49 21.16
C ASN A 11 8.51 -14.42 20.21
N ALA A 12 7.70 -13.97 19.25
CA ALA A 12 8.06 -12.97 18.27
C ALA A 12 7.73 -11.55 18.69
N GLY A 13 6.80 -11.40 19.62
CA GLY A 13 6.29 -10.12 20.06
C GLY A 13 5.10 -9.60 19.24
N GLU A 14 4.65 -8.41 19.62
CA GLU A 14 3.56 -7.70 18.95
C GLU A 14 4.01 -7.17 17.57
N ASP A 15 3.09 -7.21 16.64
CA ASP A 15 3.24 -6.61 15.33
C ASP A 15 1.89 -6.03 14.85
N LYS A 16 1.78 -5.66 13.59
CA LYS A 16 0.52 -5.11 13.05
C LYS A 16 -0.65 -6.11 13.05
N ASP A 17 -0.38 -7.41 13.17
CA ASP A 17 -1.38 -8.47 13.12
C ASP A 17 -1.68 -9.10 14.47
N TRP A 18 -0.77 -8.98 15.43
CA TRP A 18 -0.87 -9.61 16.73
C TRP A 18 -0.83 -8.58 17.85
N GLU A 19 -1.72 -8.76 18.81
CA GLU A 19 -1.76 -8.01 20.06
C GLU A 19 -1.91 -8.95 21.24
N PHE A 20 -1.12 -8.73 22.28
CA PHE A 20 -1.12 -9.54 23.49
C PHE A 20 -1.57 -8.71 24.70
N LYS A 21 -2.51 -9.25 25.46
CA LYS A 21 -3.05 -8.57 26.64
C LYS A 21 -3.13 -9.52 27.82
N SER A 22 -2.78 -9.03 29.01
CA SER A 22 -2.78 -9.83 30.23
C SER A 22 -4.16 -10.32 30.63
N ALA A 23 -5.19 -9.48 30.58
CA ALA A 23 -6.55 -9.73 31.07
C ALA A 23 -6.65 -10.21 32.53
N LYS A 24 -5.58 -10.09 33.36
CA LYS A 24 -5.65 -10.26 34.82
C LYS A 24 -6.41 -9.08 35.39
N GLY A 25 -7.49 -9.39 36.14
CA GLY A 25 -8.36 -8.37 36.74
C GLY A 25 -9.46 -7.83 35.83
N GLY A 26 -9.66 -8.42 34.63
CA GLY A 26 -10.71 -8.08 33.69
C GLY A 26 -10.20 -7.56 32.34
N LEU A 27 -11.13 -7.18 31.47
CA LEU A 27 -10.82 -6.69 30.13
C LEU A 27 -10.35 -5.22 30.19
N ALA A 28 -9.13 -4.95 29.73
CA ALA A 28 -8.59 -3.59 29.66
C ALA A 28 -9.36 -2.72 28.66
N GLY A 29 -9.50 -1.42 28.92
CA GLY A 29 -10.14 -0.48 28.00
C GLY A 29 -9.45 -0.42 26.64
N SER A 30 -8.11 -0.50 26.63
CA SER A 30 -7.28 -0.51 25.41
C SER A 30 -7.55 -1.71 24.48
N LEU A 31 -8.16 -2.79 24.96
CA LEU A 31 -8.60 -3.91 24.12
C LEU A 31 -9.55 -3.44 23.00
N TRP A 32 -10.43 -2.51 23.30
CA TRP A 32 -11.43 -2.02 22.38
C TRP A 32 -10.86 -1.03 21.36
N GLU A 33 -9.82 -0.29 21.76
CA GLU A 33 -9.03 0.56 20.86
C GLU A 33 -8.31 -0.31 19.81
N THR A 34 -7.69 -1.40 20.26
CA THR A 34 -7.06 -2.40 19.37
C THR A 34 -8.10 -3.07 18.47
N TYR A 35 -9.26 -3.46 19.00
CA TYR A 35 -10.33 -4.01 18.16
C TYR A 35 -10.77 -3.02 17.07
N SER A 36 -10.99 -1.76 17.44
CA SER A 36 -11.29 -0.69 16.49
C SER A 36 -10.19 -0.54 15.44
N ALA A 37 -8.93 -0.48 15.88
CA ALA A 37 -7.78 -0.27 15.03
C ALA A 37 -7.61 -1.40 14.00
N MET A 38 -7.67 -2.65 14.45
CA MET A 38 -7.59 -3.82 13.59
C MET A 38 -8.77 -3.89 12.61
N ALA A 39 -10.00 -3.66 13.08
CA ALA A 39 -11.20 -3.69 12.24
C ALA A 39 -11.17 -2.62 11.14
N ASN A 40 -10.65 -1.44 11.41
CA ASN A 40 -10.56 -0.34 10.44
C ASN A 40 -9.34 -0.43 9.51
N THR A 41 -8.41 -1.36 9.76
CA THR A 41 -7.20 -1.55 8.93
C THR A 41 -7.30 -2.89 8.20
N ASP A 42 -6.55 -3.88 8.57
CA ASP A 42 -6.46 -5.16 7.85
C ASP A 42 -7.05 -6.35 8.65
N GLY A 43 -7.63 -6.09 9.80
CA GLY A 43 -7.94 -7.11 10.81
C GLY A 43 -6.71 -7.51 11.60
N GLY A 44 -6.81 -8.57 12.41
CA GLY A 44 -5.70 -9.06 13.22
C GLY A 44 -6.12 -10.10 14.24
N VAL A 45 -5.24 -10.42 15.17
CA VAL A 45 -5.46 -11.40 16.24
C VAL A 45 -5.12 -10.79 17.59
N ILE A 46 -6.06 -10.84 18.51
CA ILE A 46 -5.85 -10.43 19.89
C ILE A 46 -5.79 -11.69 20.77
N VAL A 47 -4.78 -11.82 21.59
CA VAL A 47 -4.62 -12.94 22.54
C VAL A 47 -4.65 -12.42 23.96
N LEU A 48 -5.64 -12.87 24.73
CA LEU A 48 -5.76 -12.53 26.15
C LEU A 48 -5.21 -13.66 27.01
N GLY A 49 -4.43 -13.30 28.02
CA GLY A 49 -3.72 -14.25 28.89
C GLY A 49 -2.21 -14.30 28.63
N VAL A 50 -1.69 -13.28 27.93
CA VAL A 50 -0.27 -13.06 27.71
C VAL A 50 0.14 -11.75 28.41
N LYS A 51 1.25 -11.75 29.13
CA LYS A 51 1.81 -10.57 29.80
C LYS A 51 3.09 -10.15 29.09
N GLU A 52 3.25 -8.86 28.89
CA GLU A 52 4.52 -8.26 28.53
C GLU A 52 5.33 -7.95 29.82
N ASP A 53 6.59 -8.32 29.82
CA ASP A 53 7.54 -8.06 30.89
C ASP A 53 8.90 -7.66 30.31
N ASP A 54 9.23 -6.38 30.38
CA ASP A 54 10.49 -5.78 29.88
C ASP A 54 10.77 -6.04 28.37
N GLY A 55 9.69 -6.14 27.56
CA GLY A 55 9.74 -6.40 26.11
C GLY A 55 9.66 -7.87 25.72
N ASP A 56 9.65 -8.78 26.68
CA ASP A 56 9.39 -10.21 26.47
C ASP A 56 7.92 -10.53 26.78
N PHE A 57 7.33 -11.44 25.99
CA PHE A 57 5.94 -11.86 26.16
C PHE A 57 5.88 -13.26 26.77
N GLU A 58 5.14 -13.38 27.87
CA GLU A 58 4.94 -14.66 28.56
C GLU A 58 3.47 -15.04 28.64
N VAL A 59 3.16 -16.28 28.26
CA VAL A 59 1.82 -16.85 28.45
C VAL A 59 1.63 -17.15 29.93
N HIS A 60 0.76 -16.39 30.61
CA HIS A 60 0.38 -16.69 32.02
C HIS A 60 -1.00 -17.35 32.12
N GLY A 61 -1.81 -17.31 31.07
CA GLY A 61 -3.17 -17.85 31.03
C GLY A 61 -4.21 -16.93 31.67
N LEU A 62 -5.46 -17.36 31.61
CA LEU A 62 -6.62 -16.69 32.21
C LEU A 62 -7.03 -17.41 33.46
N ASP A 63 -7.35 -16.65 34.54
CA ASP A 63 -7.80 -17.22 35.82
C ASP A 63 -9.21 -17.85 35.68
N ASP A 64 -10.13 -17.20 34.94
CA ASP A 64 -11.47 -17.71 34.65
C ASP A 64 -11.76 -17.46 33.14
N PRO A 65 -11.41 -18.42 32.27
CA PRO A 65 -11.61 -18.28 30.83
C PRO A 65 -13.07 -18.11 30.41
N ALA A 66 -13.99 -18.82 31.07
CA ALA A 66 -15.42 -18.77 30.74
C ALA A 66 -16.04 -17.41 31.09
N ARG A 67 -15.65 -16.85 32.24
CA ARG A 67 -16.04 -15.50 32.64
C ARG A 67 -15.46 -14.45 31.69
N THR A 68 -14.18 -14.54 31.34
CA THR A 68 -13.50 -13.61 30.43
C THR A 68 -14.18 -13.62 29.05
N GLU A 69 -14.52 -14.79 28.51
CA GLU A 69 -15.24 -14.91 27.25
C GLU A 69 -16.64 -14.30 27.34
N LYS A 70 -17.38 -14.56 28.42
CA LYS A 70 -18.71 -13.96 28.63
C LYS A 70 -18.65 -12.44 28.74
N ASP A 71 -17.69 -11.90 29.49
CA ASP A 71 -17.48 -10.46 29.64
C ASP A 71 -17.07 -9.81 28.32
N PHE A 72 -16.26 -10.48 27.52
CA PHE A 72 -15.90 -10.07 26.18
C PHE A 72 -17.14 -9.95 25.29
N TRP A 73 -17.96 -10.99 25.18
CA TRP A 73 -19.17 -10.98 24.37
C TRP A 73 -20.21 -9.94 24.86
N SER A 74 -20.33 -9.78 26.17
CA SER A 74 -21.20 -8.76 26.75
C SER A 74 -20.78 -7.35 26.36
N THR A 75 -19.47 -7.07 26.36
CA THR A 75 -18.95 -5.72 26.09
C THR A 75 -18.97 -5.40 24.60
N ILE A 76 -18.56 -6.32 23.71
CA ILE A 76 -18.53 -6.06 22.26
C ILE A 76 -19.94 -5.87 21.68
N ASN A 77 -20.96 -6.50 22.29
CA ASN A 77 -22.35 -6.32 21.89
C ASN A 77 -23.01 -5.07 22.49
N ASN A 78 -22.31 -4.37 23.39
CA ASN A 78 -22.79 -3.11 23.94
C ASN A 78 -22.43 -1.94 23.01
N ARG A 79 -23.39 -1.44 22.24
CA ARG A 79 -23.21 -0.32 21.30
C ARG A 79 -22.76 1.00 21.95
N GLY A 80 -22.92 1.15 23.26
CA GLY A 80 -22.35 2.27 24.01
C GLY A 80 -20.85 2.14 24.29
N LYS A 81 -20.27 0.95 24.04
CA LYS A 81 -18.84 0.67 24.20
C LYS A 81 -18.14 0.50 22.86
N VAL A 82 -18.71 -0.28 21.96
CA VAL A 82 -18.16 -0.54 20.61
C VAL A 82 -19.30 -0.39 19.60
N SER A 83 -19.05 0.37 18.55
CA SER A 83 -20.08 0.75 17.54
C SER A 83 -20.69 -0.46 16.82
N ALA A 84 -19.92 -1.49 16.55
CA ALA A 84 -20.42 -2.72 15.93
C ALA A 84 -19.56 -3.94 16.30
N ASN A 85 -20.23 -5.08 16.45
CA ASN A 85 -19.60 -6.39 16.57
C ASN A 85 -19.48 -7.02 15.17
N LEU A 86 -18.25 -7.34 14.76
CA LEU A 86 -17.94 -8.01 13.49
C LEU A 86 -17.72 -9.52 13.65
N LEU A 87 -17.65 -10.00 14.89
CA LEU A 87 -17.21 -11.36 15.21
C LEU A 87 -18.37 -12.35 15.18
N THR A 88 -18.04 -13.56 14.77
CA THR A 88 -18.88 -14.75 14.92
C THR A 88 -18.33 -15.63 16.04
N ASN A 89 -19.09 -16.63 16.47
CA ASN A 89 -18.63 -17.58 17.49
C ASN A 89 -17.36 -18.35 17.08
N SER A 90 -17.07 -18.44 15.78
CA SER A 90 -15.86 -19.10 15.29
C SER A 90 -14.61 -18.25 15.44
N ASP A 91 -14.76 -16.94 15.64
CA ASP A 91 -13.65 -15.98 15.70
C ASP A 91 -13.10 -15.81 17.13
N VAL A 92 -13.84 -16.30 18.13
CA VAL A 92 -13.46 -16.23 19.55
C VAL A 92 -13.33 -17.64 20.10
N ARG A 93 -12.14 -18.00 20.60
CA ARG A 93 -11.87 -19.37 21.08
C ARG A 93 -10.93 -19.37 22.27
N ILE A 94 -11.19 -20.27 23.23
CA ILE A 94 -10.25 -20.58 24.29
C ILE A 94 -9.30 -21.67 23.77
N VAL A 95 -8.01 -21.42 23.82
CA VAL A 95 -6.95 -22.33 23.37
C VAL A 95 -5.96 -22.59 24.50
N PRO A 96 -5.64 -23.84 24.84
CA PRO A 96 -4.60 -24.15 25.81
C PRO A 96 -3.22 -24.01 25.16
N VAL A 97 -2.40 -23.07 25.65
CA VAL A 97 -1.02 -22.82 25.22
C VAL A 97 -0.08 -23.16 26.39
N GLY A 98 0.77 -24.16 26.22
CA GLY A 98 1.63 -24.64 27.32
C GLY A 98 0.84 -25.07 28.57
N GLY A 99 -0.39 -25.58 28.42
CA GLY A 99 -1.28 -25.97 29.51
C GLY A 99 -2.03 -24.80 30.16
N LYS A 100 -1.79 -23.55 29.76
CA LYS A 100 -2.45 -22.34 30.25
C LYS A 100 -3.52 -21.88 29.24
N PRO A 101 -4.79 -21.66 29.65
CA PRO A 101 -5.84 -21.24 28.74
C PRO A 101 -5.67 -19.76 28.37
N VAL A 102 -5.75 -19.45 27.07
CA VAL A 102 -5.78 -18.08 26.53
C VAL A 102 -7.04 -17.90 25.69
N LEU A 103 -7.59 -16.68 25.62
CA LEU A 103 -8.68 -16.32 24.74
C LEU A 103 -8.10 -15.70 23.45
N VAL A 104 -8.38 -16.29 22.32
CA VAL A 104 -7.95 -15.84 21.00
C VAL A 104 -9.12 -15.21 20.28
N VAL A 105 -8.96 -13.98 19.83
CA VAL A 105 -9.95 -13.21 19.09
C VAL A 105 -9.40 -12.89 17.70
N GLN A 106 -10.01 -13.44 16.65
CA GLN A 106 -9.67 -13.13 15.26
C GLN A 106 -10.54 -11.97 14.78
N VAL A 107 -9.97 -10.79 14.67
CA VAL A 107 -10.68 -9.58 14.25
C VAL A 107 -10.64 -9.47 12.73
N PRO A 108 -11.78 -9.55 12.02
CA PRO A 108 -11.80 -9.34 10.57
C PRO A 108 -11.68 -7.85 10.24
N ARG A 109 -11.17 -7.53 9.03
CA ARG A 109 -11.32 -6.18 8.47
C ARG A 109 -12.81 -5.88 8.26
N ALA A 110 -13.27 -4.74 8.75
CA ALA A 110 -14.64 -4.27 8.53
C ALA A 110 -14.88 -3.96 7.05
N SER A 111 -16.05 -4.29 6.56
CA SER A 111 -16.50 -3.84 5.23
C SER A 111 -16.65 -2.32 5.19
N ARG A 112 -16.64 -1.72 3.99
CA ARG A 112 -16.84 -0.27 3.85
C ARG A 112 -18.14 0.22 4.50
N ARG A 113 -19.20 -0.59 4.50
CA ARG A 113 -20.49 -0.24 5.11
C ARG A 113 -20.50 -0.27 6.63
N GLN A 114 -19.51 -0.93 7.22
CA GLN A 114 -19.37 -1.05 8.67
C GLN A 114 -18.34 -0.08 9.25
N ARG A 115 -17.37 0.38 8.45
CA ARG A 115 -16.39 1.38 8.88
C ARG A 115 -17.00 2.78 8.93
N PRO A 116 -16.66 3.60 9.94
CA PRO A 116 -15.68 3.32 10.98
C PRO A 116 -16.22 2.45 12.11
N ILE A 117 -15.40 1.52 12.61
CA ILE A 117 -15.62 0.87 13.89
C ILE A 117 -14.98 1.75 14.96
N PHE A 118 -15.70 2.12 15.99
CA PHE A 118 -15.24 3.06 17.00
C PHE A 118 -15.63 2.66 18.41
N VAL A 119 -14.88 3.15 19.37
CA VAL A 119 -15.09 2.97 20.82
C VAL A 119 -15.88 4.17 21.34
N GLY A 120 -16.85 3.90 22.22
CA GLY A 120 -17.73 4.95 22.77
C GLY A 120 -18.84 5.35 21.81
N GLN A 121 -19.24 6.64 21.86
CA GLN A 121 -20.40 7.15 21.12
C GLN A 121 -20.04 8.11 19.98
N ASN A 122 -18.82 8.64 19.98
CA ASN A 122 -18.37 9.62 19.00
C ASN A 122 -17.31 9.01 18.06
N PRO A 123 -17.62 8.81 16.77
CA PRO A 123 -16.63 8.25 15.83
C PRO A 123 -15.38 9.14 15.68
N LEU A 124 -15.49 10.45 15.88
CA LEU A 124 -14.33 11.36 15.76
C LEU A 124 -13.33 11.24 16.93
N GLU A 125 -13.73 10.61 18.02
CA GLU A 125 -12.93 10.47 19.25
C GLU A 125 -12.60 9.01 19.59
N GLY A 126 -13.23 8.06 18.90
CA GLY A 126 -13.11 6.64 19.22
C GLY A 126 -12.71 5.75 18.05
N THR A 127 -12.41 6.31 16.88
CA THR A 127 -11.96 5.52 15.72
C THR A 127 -10.44 5.42 15.69
N TYR A 128 -9.94 4.20 15.68
CA TYR A 128 -8.51 3.91 15.63
C TYR A 128 -8.13 3.18 14.35
N ARG A 129 -6.88 3.34 13.92
CA ARG A 129 -6.19 2.56 12.88
C ARG A 129 -4.87 2.02 13.42
N ARG A 130 -4.48 0.84 12.94
CA ARG A 130 -3.23 0.20 13.32
C ARG A 130 -2.13 0.54 12.33
N TYR A 131 -0.98 1.01 12.86
CA TYR A 131 0.24 1.26 12.10
C TYR A 131 1.40 0.62 12.84
N SER A 132 2.11 -0.31 12.20
CA SER A 132 3.12 -1.14 12.85
C SER A 132 2.50 -1.91 14.02
N ASP A 133 3.00 -1.72 15.24
CA ASP A 133 2.56 -2.32 16.50
C ASP A 133 1.61 -1.41 17.32
N GLY A 134 1.30 -0.21 16.82
CA GLY A 134 0.56 0.81 17.57
C GLY A 134 -0.85 1.08 17.04
N ASP A 135 -1.76 1.39 17.97
CA ASP A 135 -3.12 1.82 17.72
C ASP A 135 -3.20 3.35 17.78
N TYR A 136 -3.57 4.00 16.69
CA TYR A 136 -3.57 5.46 16.60
C TYR A 136 -4.96 5.99 16.31
N LEU A 137 -5.36 7.03 17.04
CA LEU A 137 -6.60 7.73 16.80
C LEU A 137 -6.60 8.34 15.40
N CYS A 138 -7.69 8.10 14.65
CA CYS A 138 -7.87 8.64 13.32
C CYS A 138 -8.09 10.15 13.35
N SER A 139 -7.59 10.84 12.34
CA SER A 139 -7.92 12.25 12.10
C SER A 139 -9.40 12.41 11.69
N ARG A 140 -9.93 13.64 11.83
CA ARG A 140 -11.28 13.96 11.34
C ARG A 140 -11.45 13.67 9.85
N GLU A 141 -10.39 13.86 9.07
CA GLU A 141 -10.37 13.59 7.63
C GLU A 141 -10.49 12.10 7.34
N GLU A 142 -9.72 11.25 8.04
CA GLU A 142 -9.79 9.78 7.90
C GLU A 142 -11.18 9.24 8.27
N VAL A 143 -11.75 9.71 9.39
CA VAL A 143 -13.11 9.33 9.81
C VAL A 143 -14.15 9.81 8.80
N GLY A 144 -14.03 11.05 8.33
CA GLY A 144 -14.92 11.62 7.32
C GLY A 144 -14.94 10.81 6.02
N ARG A 145 -13.78 10.29 5.58
CA ARG A 145 -13.69 9.41 4.41
C ARG A 145 -14.35 8.05 4.66
N MET A 146 -14.15 7.45 5.83
CA MET A 146 -14.81 6.18 6.16
C MET A 146 -16.34 6.32 6.15
N LEU A 147 -16.87 7.44 6.68
CA LEU A 147 -18.30 7.75 6.66
C LEU A 147 -18.81 8.00 5.23
N ALA A 148 -18.03 8.71 4.40
CA ALA A 148 -18.36 8.92 2.99
C ALA A 148 -18.38 7.59 2.20
N ASP A 149 -17.43 6.71 2.45
CA ASP A 149 -17.39 5.38 1.83
C ASP A 149 -18.54 4.47 2.28
N GLN A 150 -19.13 4.73 3.46
CA GLN A 150 -20.32 4.01 3.97
C GLN A 150 -21.60 4.34 3.19
N ALA A 151 -21.65 5.52 2.57
CA ALA A 151 -22.84 5.97 1.87
C ALA A 151 -23.30 4.99 0.77
N ASP A 152 -24.60 4.75 0.70
CA ASP A 152 -25.19 3.87 -0.33
C ASP A 152 -25.12 4.49 -1.72
N GLN A 153 -25.21 5.83 -1.80
CA GLN A 153 -25.05 6.56 -3.06
C GLN A 153 -23.57 6.84 -3.33
N PRO A 154 -23.08 6.49 -4.52
CA PRO A 154 -21.74 6.84 -4.96
C PRO A 154 -21.55 8.36 -4.98
N ALA A 155 -20.37 8.83 -4.57
CA ALA A 155 -20.07 10.27 -4.51
C ALA A 155 -20.16 10.96 -5.89
N ASP A 156 -19.89 10.24 -6.97
CA ASP A 156 -19.98 10.76 -8.33
C ASP A 156 -21.42 10.92 -8.86
N CYS A 157 -22.42 10.45 -8.11
CA CYS A 157 -23.84 10.67 -8.39
C CYS A 157 -24.41 11.96 -7.78
N GLU A 158 -23.64 12.68 -6.97
CA GLU A 158 -24.05 13.93 -6.34
C GLU A 158 -24.31 15.01 -7.39
N ILE A 159 -25.44 15.74 -7.22
CA ILE A 159 -25.83 16.85 -8.10
C ILE A 159 -25.13 18.12 -7.63
N LEU A 160 -24.40 18.77 -8.52
CA LEU A 160 -23.69 20.02 -8.25
C LEU A 160 -24.62 21.21 -8.42
N SER A 161 -24.88 21.93 -7.34
CA SER A 161 -25.74 23.12 -7.37
C SER A 161 -25.09 24.26 -8.17
N GLY A 162 -25.84 24.82 -9.12
CA GLY A 162 -25.37 25.94 -9.95
C GLY A 162 -24.58 25.58 -11.18
N PHE A 163 -24.14 24.30 -11.32
CA PHE A 163 -23.47 23.83 -12.51
C PHE A 163 -24.47 23.47 -13.60
N LYS A 164 -24.08 23.79 -14.85
CA LYS A 164 -24.91 23.67 -16.03
C LYS A 164 -24.19 22.87 -17.13
N ILE A 165 -24.90 22.63 -18.26
CA ILE A 165 -24.33 21.95 -19.41
C ILE A 165 -23.19 22.77 -20.07
N GLU A 166 -23.20 24.09 -19.92
CA GLU A 166 -22.17 25.01 -20.40
C GLU A 166 -20.82 24.83 -19.67
N ASP A 167 -20.81 24.23 -18.49
CA ASP A 167 -19.60 23.88 -17.74
C ASP A 167 -18.90 22.65 -18.32
N LEU A 168 -19.54 21.96 -19.26
CA LEU A 168 -18.94 20.85 -19.97
C LEU A 168 -18.18 21.31 -21.22
N ASP A 169 -17.13 20.54 -21.57
CA ASP A 169 -16.43 20.67 -22.84
C ASP A 169 -17.20 19.92 -23.94
N LYS A 170 -17.83 20.68 -24.82
CA LYS A 170 -18.65 20.16 -25.91
C LYS A 170 -17.88 19.18 -26.81
N ARG A 171 -16.60 19.46 -27.07
CA ARG A 171 -15.74 18.61 -27.88
C ARG A 171 -15.53 17.22 -27.23
N SER A 172 -15.32 17.17 -25.94
CA SER A 172 -15.19 15.89 -25.21
C SER A 172 -16.47 15.06 -25.33
N LEU A 173 -17.64 15.68 -25.19
CA LEU A 173 -18.92 14.99 -25.31
C LEU A 173 -19.19 14.49 -26.75
N GLU A 174 -18.86 15.29 -27.78
CA GLU A 174 -18.95 14.90 -29.18
C GLU A 174 -18.01 13.72 -29.51
N GLN A 175 -16.76 13.77 -29.05
CA GLN A 175 -15.81 12.69 -29.23
C GLN A 175 -16.24 11.41 -28.51
N TYR A 176 -16.77 11.51 -27.30
CA TYR A 176 -17.34 10.38 -26.57
C TYR A 176 -18.52 9.77 -27.36
N ARG A 177 -19.45 10.59 -27.87
CA ARG A 177 -20.57 10.13 -28.70
C ARG A 177 -20.10 9.38 -29.94
N ASN A 178 -19.04 9.87 -30.61
CA ASN A 178 -18.46 9.23 -31.79
C ASN A 178 -17.82 7.88 -31.45
N ARG A 179 -17.11 7.77 -30.32
CA ARG A 179 -16.57 6.51 -29.79
C ARG A 179 -17.68 5.51 -29.47
N PHE A 180 -18.71 5.97 -28.78
CA PHE A 180 -19.88 5.15 -28.47
C PHE A 180 -20.59 4.66 -29.73
N ALA A 181 -20.78 5.54 -30.72
CA ALA A 181 -21.36 5.18 -32.05
C ALA A 181 -20.51 4.17 -32.82
N SER A 182 -19.19 4.29 -32.78
CA SER A 182 -18.28 3.34 -33.44
C SER A 182 -18.41 1.93 -32.84
N ARG A 183 -18.66 1.83 -31.54
CA ARG A 183 -18.84 0.54 -30.86
C ARG A 183 -20.25 -0.03 -31.05
N SER A 184 -21.26 0.81 -30.96
CA SER A 184 -22.68 0.42 -30.92
C SER A 184 -23.51 1.33 -31.83
N PRO A 185 -23.38 1.23 -33.18
CA PRO A 185 -23.97 2.21 -34.10
C PRO A 185 -25.49 2.33 -34.05
N ALA A 186 -26.17 1.25 -33.66
CA ALA A 186 -27.65 1.21 -33.59
C ALA A 186 -28.19 1.55 -32.21
N HIS A 187 -27.36 1.98 -31.24
CA HIS A 187 -27.81 2.21 -29.87
C HIS A 187 -28.81 3.38 -29.80
N PRO A 188 -29.99 3.20 -29.17
CA PRO A 188 -31.04 4.21 -29.18
C PRO A 188 -30.65 5.55 -28.53
N TRP A 189 -29.70 5.54 -27.57
CA TRP A 189 -29.24 6.74 -26.89
C TRP A 189 -28.46 7.70 -27.81
N LEU A 190 -27.92 7.22 -28.92
CA LEU A 190 -27.21 8.06 -29.88
C LEU A 190 -28.14 9.07 -30.60
N LYS A 191 -29.46 8.82 -30.59
CA LYS A 191 -30.47 9.72 -31.14
C LYS A 191 -30.91 10.86 -30.19
N LEU A 192 -30.51 10.77 -28.93
CA LEU A 192 -30.82 11.78 -27.90
C LEU A 192 -29.94 13.01 -28.10
N ASP A 193 -30.42 14.17 -27.69
CA ASP A 193 -29.60 15.37 -27.53
C ASP A 193 -28.53 15.17 -26.41
N ASP A 194 -27.70 16.16 -26.19
CA ASP A 194 -26.59 16.04 -25.24
C ASP A 194 -27.10 15.87 -23.81
N LEU A 195 -28.16 16.60 -23.43
CA LEU A 195 -28.77 16.48 -22.10
C LEU A 195 -29.40 15.09 -21.88
N GLY A 196 -30.14 14.61 -22.88
CA GLY A 196 -30.75 13.28 -22.82
C GLY A 196 -29.71 12.16 -22.79
N LEU A 197 -28.60 12.30 -23.50
CA LEU A 197 -27.50 11.35 -23.41
C LEU A 197 -26.84 11.38 -22.01
N LEU A 198 -26.57 12.56 -21.47
CA LEU A 198 -26.01 12.73 -20.12
C LEU A 198 -26.94 12.15 -19.05
N ASP A 199 -28.25 12.34 -19.15
CA ASP A 199 -29.23 11.72 -18.25
C ASP A 199 -29.12 10.19 -18.26
N LYS A 200 -29.07 9.59 -19.46
CA LYS A 200 -28.92 8.12 -19.58
C LYS A 200 -27.59 7.60 -19.05
N LEU A 201 -26.55 8.39 -19.17
CA LEU A 201 -25.21 8.06 -18.66
C LEU A 201 -25.08 8.33 -17.15
N GLY A 202 -26.04 9.04 -16.53
CA GLY A 202 -25.98 9.47 -15.14
C GLY A 202 -25.13 10.73 -14.92
N GLY A 203 -24.68 11.38 -15.99
CA GLY A 203 -23.97 12.68 -15.95
C GLY A 203 -24.86 13.86 -15.64
N TRP A 204 -26.16 13.72 -15.89
CA TRP A 204 -27.21 14.62 -15.47
C TRP A 204 -28.27 13.84 -14.72
N ARG A 205 -28.86 14.41 -13.66
CA ARG A 205 -29.88 13.71 -12.85
C ARG A 205 -30.89 14.68 -12.29
N THR A 206 -32.08 14.14 -12.02
CA THR A 206 -33.10 14.75 -11.18
C THR A 206 -33.21 13.95 -9.89
N ASP A 207 -33.00 14.59 -8.75
CA ASP A 207 -33.31 13.99 -7.44
C ASP A 207 -34.84 14.00 -7.22
N ARG A 208 -35.40 12.81 -7.13
CA ARG A 208 -36.85 12.63 -6.98
C ARG A 208 -37.41 13.13 -5.64
N ASN A 209 -36.55 13.20 -4.61
CA ASN A 209 -36.99 13.65 -3.28
C ASN A 209 -37.05 15.17 -3.17
N SER A 210 -36.02 15.86 -3.66
CA SER A 210 -35.91 17.31 -3.61
C SER A 210 -36.45 18.02 -4.85
N GLY A 211 -36.58 17.30 -5.98
CA GLY A 211 -36.86 17.88 -7.28
C GLY A 211 -35.66 18.62 -7.90
N GLN A 212 -34.51 18.60 -7.26
CA GLN A 212 -33.29 19.22 -7.78
C GLN A 212 -32.83 18.49 -9.04
N GLU A 213 -32.55 19.25 -10.09
CA GLU A 213 -32.02 18.75 -11.36
C GLU A 213 -30.66 19.41 -11.66
N GLY A 214 -29.70 18.66 -12.20
CA GLY A 214 -28.42 19.24 -12.55
C GLY A 214 -27.33 18.24 -12.92
N LEU A 215 -26.18 18.82 -13.21
CA LEU A 215 -24.95 18.09 -13.54
C LEU A 215 -24.45 17.32 -12.31
N THR A 216 -24.06 16.07 -12.52
CA THR A 216 -23.46 15.25 -11.46
C THR A 216 -21.95 15.44 -11.41
N VAL A 217 -21.35 15.10 -10.27
CA VAL A 217 -19.88 15.05 -10.13
C VAL A 217 -19.26 14.15 -11.20
N GLY A 218 -19.84 12.98 -11.49
CA GLY A 218 -19.38 12.08 -12.53
C GLY A 218 -19.44 12.65 -13.94
N GLY A 219 -20.52 13.39 -14.25
CA GLY A 219 -20.66 14.10 -15.52
C GLY A 219 -19.62 15.20 -15.69
N LEU A 220 -19.39 15.98 -14.61
CA LEU A 220 -18.38 17.03 -14.60
C LEU A 220 -16.95 16.45 -14.72
N LEU A 221 -16.60 15.41 -13.97
CA LEU A 221 -15.30 14.77 -14.06
C LEU A 221 -15.02 14.20 -15.44
N MET A 222 -16.04 13.62 -16.08
CA MET A 222 -15.89 12.98 -17.39
C MET A 222 -15.76 13.97 -18.53
N PHE A 223 -16.49 15.08 -18.50
CA PHE A 223 -16.63 15.99 -19.62
C PHE A 223 -16.43 17.48 -19.29
N GLY A 224 -16.18 17.82 -18.04
CA GLY A 224 -16.09 19.20 -17.58
C GLY A 224 -14.91 19.97 -18.18
N LYS A 225 -15.04 21.29 -18.17
CA LYS A 225 -13.93 22.22 -18.38
C LYS A 225 -13.05 22.27 -17.13
N ASP A 226 -11.77 22.57 -17.29
CA ASP A 226 -10.79 22.56 -16.20
C ASP A 226 -11.18 23.46 -15.02
N GLU A 227 -11.65 24.67 -15.31
CA GLU A 227 -12.08 25.65 -14.30
C GLU A 227 -13.32 25.15 -13.54
N ALA A 228 -14.25 24.49 -14.23
CA ALA A 228 -15.45 23.96 -13.62
C ALA A 228 -15.16 22.74 -12.73
N ILE A 229 -14.28 21.84 -13.16
CA ILE A 229 -13.91 20.66 -12.35
C ILE A 229 -13.25 21.10 -11.04
N ARG A 230 -12.34 22.10 -11.10
CA ARG A 230 -11.57 22.58 -9.94
C ARG A 230 -12.27 23.68 -9.13
N ASP A 231 -13.50 23.99 -9.46
CA ASP A 231 -14.29 24.92 -8.66
C ASP A 231 -14.37 24.43 -7.20
N PRO A 232 -14.24 25.33 -6.19
CA PRO A 232 -14.38 24.97 -4.78
C PRO A 232 -15.65 24.22 -4.42
N ALA A 233 -16.75 24.47 -5.16
CA ALA A 233 -18.03 23.79 -4.97
C ALA A 233 -18.11 22.41 -5.65
N ALA A 234 -17.10 22.01 -6.43
CA ALA A 234 -17.06 20.75 -7.16
C ALA A 234 -15.93 19.84 -6.65
N VAL A 235 -14.80 19.75 -7.36
CA VAL A 235 -13.68 18.85 -7.05
C VAL A 235 -12.37 19.63 -7.01
N PRO A 236 -12.14 20.49 -6.01
CA PRO A 236 -10.97 21.38 -5.96
C PRO A 236 -9.63 20.64 -5.89
N GLN A 237 -9.61 19.39 -5.43
CA GLN A 237 -8.40 18.55 -5.34
C GLN A 237 -8.14 17.73 -6.61
N TYR A 238 -8.96 17.92 -7.66
CA TYR A 238 -8.81 17.18 -8.90
C TYR A 238 -7.44 17.40 -9.52
N HIS A 239 -6.75 16.30 -9.75
CA HIS A 239 -5.46 16.28 -10.44
C HIS A 239 -5.25 14.95 -11.15
N VAL A 240 -4.73 15.00 -12.36
CA VAL A 240 -4.31 13.85 -13.16
C VAL A 240 -2.90 14.09 -13.68
N ASP A 241 -2.05 13.08 -13.67
CA ASP A 241 -0.65 13.21 -14.05
C ASP A 241 -0.15 11.89 -14.66
N TYR A 242 0.33 11.95 -15.88
CA TYR A 242 1.01 10.85 -16.56
C TYR A 242 2.47 11.21 -16.73
N ARG A 243 3.37 10.28 -16.43
CA ARG A 243 4.83 10.48 -16.47
C ARG A 243 5.51 9.29 -17.13
N GLU A 244 6.41 9.56 -18.08
CA GLU A 244 7.36 8.56 -18.58
C GLU A 244 8.71 8.70 -17.88
N ARG A 245 9.24 7.57 -17.43
CA ARG A 245 10.53 7.48 -16.73
C ARG A 245 11.46 6.51 -17.45
N PHE A 246 11.97 6.93 -18.61
CA PHE A 246 12.84 6.11 -19.45
C PHE A 246 14.32 6.48 -19.33
N SER A 247 14.65 7.53 -18.62
CA SER A 247 16.03 7.96 -18.43
C SER A 247 16.66 7.30 -17.22
N ASP A 248 17.86 6.75 -17.38
CA ASP A 248 18.68 6.25 -16.28
C ASP A 248 19.43 7.39 -15.57
N ASN A 249 19.38 8.62 -16.11
CA ASN A 249 19.97 9.81 -15.50
C ASN A 249 19.08 10.32 -14.36
N PRO A 250 19.53 10.33 -13.10
CA PRO A 250 18.74 10.79 -11.96
C PRO A 250 18.33 12.28 -12.04
N GLN A 251 19.00 13.07 -12.88
CA GLN A 251 18.66 14.49 -13.10
C GLN A 251 17.42 14.65 -14.00
N VAL A 252 17.05 13.62 -14.77
CA VAL A 252 15.88 13.63 -15.64
C VAL A 252 14.72 12.99 -14.91
N ARG A 253 13.83 13.81 -14.34
CA ARG A 253 12.67 13.31 -13.56
C ARG A 253 11.66 12.54 -14.41
N TRP A 254 11.45 12.95 -15.68
CA TRP A 254 10.57 12.31 -16.65
C TRP A 254 11.06 12.61 -18.06
N THR A 255 10.87 11.68 -18.98
CA THR A 255 11.16 11.85 -20.40
C THR A 255 9.98 12.47 -21.15
N ASP A 256 8.76 12.22 -20.66
CA ASP A 256 7.51 12.83 -21.14
C ASP A 256 6.51 12.96 -19.99
N ARG A 257 5.57 13.90 -20.11
CA ARG A 257 4.56 14.16 -19.08
C ARG A 257 3.29 14.74 -19.69
N ILE A 258 2.12 14.26 -19.21
CA ILE A 258 0.80 14.83 -19.48
C ILE A 258 0.15 15.20 -18.15
N TRP A 259 -0.07 16.48 -17.94
CA TRP A 259 -0.68 17.02 -16.73
C TRP A 259 -1.55 18.23 -17.06
N PRO A 260 -2.44 18.70 -16.19
CA PRO A 260 -3.26 19.89 -16.43
C PRO A 260 -2.43 21.17 -16.50
N ASP A 261 -1.85 21.46 -17.64
CA ASP A 261 -0.99 22.62 -17.90
C ASP A 261 -1.73 23.79 -18.58
N GLY A 262 -3.04 23.63 -18.79
CA GLY A 262 -3.88 24.62 -19.46
C GLY A 262 -3.82 24.58 -21.01
N THR A 263 -3.01 23.71 -21.60
CA THR A 263 -2.95 23.55 -23.07
C THR A 263 -4.03 22.62 -23.62
N TRP A 264 -4.73 21.89 -22.75
CA TRP A 264 -5.79 20.94 -23.09
C TRP A 264 -6.82 20.88 -21.96
N VAL A 265 -8.03 20.43 -22.29
CA VAL A 265 -9.10 20.22 -21.29
C VAL A 265 -8.83 18.93 -20.53
N ALA A 266 -8.43 19.04 -19.26
CA ALA A 266 -7.93 17.92 -18.47
C ALA A 266 -9.04 17.14 -17.75
N ASN A 267 -10.19 16.89 -18.41
CA ASN A 267 -11.20 15.97 -17.89
C ASN A 267 -10.77 14.50 -18.07
N LEU A 268 -11.47 13.57 -17.41
CA LEU A 268 -11.10 12.15 -17.43
C LEU A 268 -11.18 11.51 -18.81
N PHE A 269 -12.13 11.93 -19.66
CA PHE A 269 -12.23 11.43 -21.02
C PHE A 269 -11.02 11.84 -21.85
N GLN A 270 -10.63 13.10 -21.84
CA GLN A 270 -9.45 13.60 -22.55
C GLN A 270 -8.15 13.04 -21.98
N PHE A 271 -8.08 12.85 -20.68
CA PHE A 271 -6.93 12.20 -20.05
C PHE A 271 -6.78 10.75 -20.54
N PHE A 272 -7.87 10.00 -20.60
CA PHE A 272 -7.88 8.66 -21.14
C PHE A 272 -7.42 8.64 -22.63
N GLU A 273 -8.01 9.47 -23.46
CA GLU A 273 -7.72 9.52 -24.91
C GLU A 273 -6.24 9.89 -25.20
N ARG A 274 -5.61 10.71 -24.35
CA ARG A 274 -4.22 11.13 -24.50
C ARG A 274 -3.21 10.13 -23.94
N VAL A 275 -3.53 9.50 -22.84
CA VAL A 275 -2.59 8.64 -22.10
C VAL A 275 -2.63 7.19 -22.59
N TYR A 276 -3.81 6.63 -22.87
CA TYR A 276 -3.92 5.22 -23.26
C TYR A 276 -3.03 4.85 -24.48
N PRO A 277 -2.99 5.63 -25.57
CA PRO A 277 -2.08 5.34 -26.69
C PRO A 277 -0.60 5.30 -26.27
N LYS A 278 -0.20 6.17 -25.34
CA LYS A 278 1.18 6.17 -24.81
C LYS A 278 1.49 4.94 -23.96
N LEU A 279 0.52 4.41 -23.23
CA LEU A 279 0.70 3.20 -22.41
C LEU A 279 0.92 1.95 -23.27
N VAL A 280 0.32 1.90 -24.46
CA VAL A 280 0.34 0.72 -25.31
C VAL A 280 1.33 0.81 -26.48
N VAL A 281 1.89 2.01 -26.77
CA VAL A 281 2.89 2.16 -27.83
C VAL A 281 4.15 1.38 -27.45
N ASP A 282 4.80 0.76 -28.45
CA ASP A 282 6.03 -0.03 -28.31
C ASP A 282 5.94 -1.28 -27.39
N LEU A 283 4.73 -1.72 -27.05
CA LEU A 283 4.58 -3.02 -26.40
C LEU A 283 4.96 -4.12 -27.41
N LYS A 284 6.12 -4.75 -27.19
CA LYS A 284 6.58 -5.91 -27.97
C LYS A 284 5.78 -7.14 -27.58
N ILE A 285 4.53 -7.21 -28.01
CA ILE A 285 3.68 -8.38 -27.78
C ILE A 285 3.84 -9.31 -28.98
N PRO A 286 4.28 -10.57 -28.78
CA PRO A 286 4.33 -11.54 -29.85
C PRO A 286 2.93 -11.75 -30.45
N PHE A 287 2.85 -11.69 -31.77
CA PHE A 287 1.61 -11.91 -32.52
C PHE A 287 1.13 -13.34 -32.26
N GLN A 288 0.02 -13.54 -31.58
CA GLN A 288 -0.61 -14.86 -31.50
C GLN A 288 -1.54 -15.04 -32.70
N LEU A 289 -1.16 -15.94 -33.59
CA LEU A 289 -2.08 -16.46 -34.62
C LEU A 289 -3.16 -17.28 -33.89
N VAL A 290 -4.37 -16.76 -33.87
CA VAL A 290 -5.54 -17.54 -33.47
C VAL A 290 -5.72 -18.68 -34.49
N ASN A 291 -5.84 -19.88 -33.98
CA ASN A 291 -6.02 -21.19 -34.56
C ASN A 291 -6.24 -21.26 -36.07
N PRO A 292 -5.41 -22.01 -36.85
CA PRO A 292 -5.49 -22.07 -38.32
C PRO A 292 -6.78 -22.71 -38.88
N GLN A 293 -7.68 -23.22 -38.01
CA GLN A 293 -8.88 -23.93 -38.47
C GLN A 293 -10.08 -23.03 -38.78
N ASP A 294 -10.06 -21.75 -38.37
CA ASP A 294 -11.11 -20.77 -38.69
C ASP A 294 -10.63 -19.70 -39.68
N ALA A 295 -10.17 -20.14 -40.86
CA ALA A 295 -9.65 -19.28 -41.91
C ALA A 295 -10.67 -18.33 -42.57
N ALA A 296 -11.93 -18.29 -42.11
CA ALA A 296 -13.01 -17.51 -42.73
C ALA A 296 -13.23 -16.12 -42.08
N LEU A 297 -12.59 -15.77 -41.00
CA LEU A 297 -12.76 -14.48 -40.30
C LEU A 297 -11.42 -13.88 -39.90
N PHE A 298 -10.67 -13.39 -40.91
CA PHE A 298 -9.56 -12.45 -40.68
C PHE A 298 -10.12 -11.09 -40.22
N GLN A 299 -10.70 -11.01 -39.04
CA GLN A 299 -10.78 -9.75 -38.32
C GLN A 299 -9.45 -9.55 -37.61
N ARG A 300 -8.67 -8.58 -38.07
CA ARG A 300 -7.55 -8.02 -37.32
C ARG A 300 -8.13 -7.47 -36.04
N HIS A 301 -8.03 -8.25 -34.93
CA HIS A 301 -8.10 -7.68 -33.61
C HIS A 301 -6.76 -6.98 -33.36
N ASP A 302 -6.70 -5.69 -33.62
CA ASP A 302 -5.51 -4.87 -33.35
C ASP A 302 -5.23 -4.77 -31.82
N GLU A 303 -6.15 -5.22 -30.98
CA GLU A 303 -6.02 -5.25 -29.51
C GLU A 303 -5.80 -6.68 -29.02
N THR A 304 -4.69 -6.90 -28.32
CA THR A 304 -4.40 -8.15 -27.63
C THR A 304 -4.98 -8.12 -26.20
N ILE A 305 -5.06 -9.30 -25.55
CA ILE A 305 -5.46 -9.43 -24.13
C ILE A 305 -4.64 -8.49 -23.21
N VAL A 306 -3.39 -8.18 -23.57
CA VAL A 306 -2.55 -7.24 -22.81
C VAL A 306 -3.03 -5.80 -22.95
N HIS A 307 -3.44 -5.39 -24.14
CA HIS A 307 -4.02 -4.07 -24.34
C HIS A 307 -5.32 -3.89 -23.55
N GLU A 308 -6.17 -4.92 -23.54
CA GLU A 308 -7.38 -4.94 -22.71
C GLU A 308 -7.05 -4.86 -21.22
N ALA A 309 -6.03 -5.58 -20.77
CA ALA A 309 -5.58 -5.56 -19.38
C ALA A 309 -5.05 -4.18 -18.95
N ILE A 310 -4.27 -3.50 -19.80
CA ILE A 310 -3.77 -2.14 -19.53
C ILE A 310 -4.93 -1.14 -19.49
N ARG A 311 -5.87 -1.26 -20.44
CA ARG A 311 -7.07 -0.42 -20.49
C ARG A 311 -7.91 -0.59 -19.22
N GLU A 312 -8.12 -1.84 -18.81
CA GLU A 312 -8.83 -2.17 -17.56
C GLU A 312 -8.15 -1.55 -16.34
N ALA A 313 -6.81 -1.70 -16.22
CA ALA A 313 -6.04 -1.10 -15.14
C ALA A 313 -6.18 0.42 -15.10
N PHE A 314 -6.12 1.07 -16.26
CA PHE A 314 -6.22 2.52 -16.37
C PHE A 314 -7.63 3.01 -15.99
N VAL A 315 -8.68 2.39 -16.53
CA VAL A 315 -10.06 2.71 -16.16
C VAL A 315 -10.30 2.49 -14.67
N ASN A 316 -9.79 1.38 -14.12
CA ASN A 316 -9.90 1.08 -12.69
C ASN A 316 -9.26 2.17 -11.82
N SER A 317 -8.12 2.74 -12.22
CA SER A 317 -7.51 3.85 -11.48
C SER A 317 -8.40 5.10 -11.42
N MET A 318 -9.28 5.31 -12.40
CA MET A 318 -10.22 6.43 -12.43
C MET A 318 -11.53 6.13 -11.67
N ILE A 319 -12.13 4.96 -11.90
CA ILE A 319 -13.42 4.63 -11.30
C ILE A 319 -13.34 4.28 -9.81
N HIS A 320 -12.15 3.93 -9.31
CA HIS A 320 -11.91 3.67 -7.88
C HIS A 320 -11.30 4.86 -7.12
N ALA A 321 -10.91 5.94 -7.82
CA ALA A 321 -10.31 7.11 -7.19
C ALA A 321 -11.28 7.82 -6.22
N ASP A 322 -10.75 8.22 -5.07
CA ASP A 322 -11.40 9.21 -4.20
C ASP A 322 -10.99 10.61 -4.67
N PHE A 323 -11.83 11.25 -5.48
CA PHE A 323 -11.56 12.58 -6.04
C PHE A 323 -11.57 13.70 -4.98
N ARG A 324 -12.01 13.40 -3.77
CA ARG A 324 -11.90 14.30 -2.59
C ARG A 324 -10.62 14.04 -1.79
N GLY A 325 -9.89 12.97 -2.13
CA GLY A 325 -8.62 12.59 -1.52
C GLY A 325 -7.44 13.41 -2.04
N GLN A 326 -6.29 13.24 -1.39
CA GLN A 326 -5.07 13.99 -1.73
C GLN A 326 -4.27 13.31 -2.85
N GLY A 327 -3.58 14.13 -3.68
CA GLY A 327 -2.52 13.70 -4.59
C GLY A 327 -2.95 13.24 -5.98
N GLY A 328 -4.25 13.25 -6.31
CA GLY A 328 -4.75 12.96 -7.65
C GLY A 328 -4.44 11.55 -8.20
N ILE A 329 -4.78 11.31 -9.45
CA ILE A 329 -4.45 10.09 -10.18
C ILE A 329 -3.07 10.28 -10.82
N VAL A 330 -2.14 9.34 -10.57
CA VAL A 330 -0.79 9.36 -11.12
C VAL A 330 -0.54 8.05 -11.85
N ILE A 331 -0.18 8.15 -13.13
CA ILE A 331 0.18 7.03 -13.98
C ILE A 331 1.64 7.19 -14.35
N GLU A 332 2.46 6.20 -14.04
CA GLU A 332 3.88 6.21 -14.38
C GLU A 332 4.23 5.04 -15.30
N ARG A 333 4.92 5.34 -16.39
CA ARG A 333 5.42 4.36 -17.35
C ARG A 333 6.93 4.29 -17.26
N TYR A 334 7.43 3.14 -16.85
CA TYR A 334 8.83 2.77 -16.87
C TYR A 334 9.13 1.84 -18.05
N ARG A 335 10.40 1.55 -18.30
CA ARG A 335 10.80 0.59 -19.35
C ARG A 335 10.35 -0.84 -19.03
N ASP A 336 10.27 -1.17 -17.75
CA ASP A 336 10.05 -2.51 -17.22
C ASP A 336 8.70 -2.70 -16.52
N ARG A 337 7.92 -1.61 -16.35
CA ARG A 337 6.63 -1.68 -15.65
C ARG A 337 5.74 -0.47 -15.90
N LEU A 338 4.46 -0.65 -15.62
CA LEU A 338 3.47 0.41 -15.52
C LEU A 338 3.00 0.52 -14.06
N GLU A 339 2.79 1.73 -13.57
CA GLU A 339 2.26 1.99 -12.24
C GLU A 339 1.04 2.89 -12.33
N PHE A 340 -0.07 2.44 -11.73
CA PHE A 340 -1.33 3.17 -11.66
C PHE A 340 -1.61 3.47 -10.20
N SER A 341 -1.64 4.74 -9.84
CA SER A 341 -1.85 5.17 -8.46
C SER A 341 -3.01 6.15 -8.37
N ASN A 342 -3.97 5.86 -7.50
CA ASN A 342 -5.13 6.71 -7.25
C ASN A 342 -5.35 6.94 -5.76
N PRO A 343 -5.89 8.11 -5.36
CA PRO A 343 -6.24 8.39 -3.98
C PRO A 343 -7.39 7.51 -3.49
N GLY A 344 -7.43 7.28 -2.18
CA GLY A 344 -8.43 6.46 -1.48
C GLY A 344 -7.91 5.09 -1.04
N THR A 345 -8.77 4.33 -0.37
CA THR A 345 -8.51 2.98 0.12
C THR A 345 -9.26 1.95 -0.72
N LEU A 346 -8.83 0.69 -0.65
CA LEU A 346 -9.59 -0.42 -1.21
C LEU A 346 -10.94 -0.54 -0.48
N LEU A 347 -12.03 -0.56 -1.24
CA LEU A 347 -13.38 -0.76 -0.70
C LEU A 347 -13.61 -2.21 -0.25
N LEU A 348 -12.90 -3.15 -0.87
CA LEU A 348 -12.86 -4.58 -0.52
C LEU A 348 -11.50 -4.90 0.09
N GLY A 349 -11.44 -5.92 0.96
CA GLY A 349 -10.16 -6.48 1.39
C GLY A 349 -9.38 -7.07 0.21
N ILE A 350 -8.05 -6.96 0.25
CA ILE A 350 -7.19 -7.42 -0.85
C ILE A 350 -7.42 -8.89 -1.22
N GLU A 351 -7.67 -9.75 -0.23
CA GLU A 351 -7.99 -11.17 -0.45
C GLU A 351 -9.27 -11.35 -1.29
N GLN A 352 -10.29 -10.51 -1.03
CA GLN A 352 -11.53 -10.54 -1.80
C GLN A 352 -11.33 -10.00 -3.22
N VAL A 353 -10.50 -8.95 -3.37
CA VAL A 353 -10.11 -8.42 -4.69
C VAL A 353 -9.40 -9.49 -5.51
N LEU A 354 -8.48 -10.25 -4.90
CA LEU A 354 -7.73 -11.31 -5.56
C LEU A 354 -8.59 -12.55 -5.87
N LYS A 355 -9.59 -12.84 -5.02
CA LYS A 355 -10.53 -13.95 -5.24
C LYS A 355 -11.53 -13.67 -6.37
N GLY A 356 -11.77 -12.37 -6.66
CA GLY A 356 -12.73 -11.96 -7.69
C GLY A 356 -14.19 -12.18 -7.31
N GLY A 357 -15.09 -12.04 -8.29
CA GLY A 357 -16.52 -12.33 -8.16
C GLY A 357 -17.35 -11.25 -7.45
N VAL A 358 -16.73 -10.25 -6.83
CA VAL A 358 -17.40 -9.09 -6.23
C VAL A 358 -16.81 -7.82 -6.82
N SER A 359 -17.67 -6.90 -7.23
CA SER A 359 -17.27 -5.61 -7.76
C SER A 359 -17.87 -4.50 -6.88
N GLU A 360 -17.01 -3.77 -6.21
CA GLU A 360 -17.36 -2.54 -5.50
C GLU A 360 -16.59 -1.39 -6.14
N CYS A 361 -17.32 -0.43 -6.70
CA CYS A 361 -16.77 0.74 -7.38
C CYS A 361 -17.16 2.01 -6.65
N ARG A 362 -16.20 2.94 -6.45
CA ARG A 362 -16.45 4.21 -5.78
C ARG A 362 -17.26 5.16 -6.68
N ASN A 363 -16.96 5.18 -7.98
CA ASN A 363 -17.55 6.10 -8.95
C ASN A 363 -18.37 5.32 -10.00
N LYS A 364 -19.60 4.98 -9.66
CA LYS A 364 -20.49 4.15 -10.51
C LYS A 364 -20.97 4.85 -11.77
N THR A 365 -21.09 6.18 -11.74
CA THR A 365 -21.44 6.97 -12.93
C THR A 365 -20.31 6.91 -13.94
N LEU A 366 -19.06 7.14 -13.51
CA LEU A 366 -17.89 7.00 -14.36
C LEU A 366 -17.74 5.58 -14.90
N GLN A 367 -17.95 4.56 -14.06
CA GLN A 367 -17.93 3.16 -14.51
C GLN A 367 -18.96 2.91 -15.62
N SER A 368 -20.17 3.43 -15.49
CA SER A 368 -21.21 3.28 -16.50
C SER A 368 -20.85 3.97 -17.80
N MET A 369 -20.23 5.17 -17.73
CA MET A 369 -19.77 5.89 -18.90
C MET A 369 -18.66 5.14 -19.63
N PHE A 370 -17.65 4.63 -18.92
CA PHE A 370 -16.60 3.81 -19.54
C PHE A 370 -17.13 2.48 -20.09
N ALA A 371 -18.11 1.86 -19.42
CA ALA A 371 -18.74 0.62 -19.90
C ALA A 371 -19.46 0.80 -21.25
N MET A 372 -20.06 1.95 -21.52
CA MET A 372 -20.66 2.24 -22.84
C MET A 372 -19.61 2.31 -23.96
N LEU A 373 -18.38 2.70 -23.63
CA LEU A 373 -17.24 2.63 -24.54
C LEU A 373 -16.64 1.21 -24.66
N GLY A 374 -17.10 0.26 -23.82
CA GLY A 374 -16.58 -1.10 -23.74
C GLY A 374 -15.39 -1.26 -22.83
N TYR A 375 -15.23 -0.36 -21.88
CA TYR A 375 -14.16 -0.34 -20.93
C TYR A 375 -14.72 -0.52 -19.52
N GLY A 376 -14.10 -1.35 -18.68
CA GLY A 376 -14.53 -1.52 -17.29
C GLY A 376 -15.86 -2.28 -17.13
N GLU A 377 -15.87 -3.58 -17.34
CA GLU A 377 -17.07 -4.41 -17.14
C GLU A 377 -17.48 -4.52 -15.65
N LYS A 378 -18.79 -4.62 -15.39
CA LYS A 378 -19.36 -4.66 -14.04
C LYS A 378 -19.23 -6.01 -13.30
N ALA A 379 -18.60 -7.02 -13.91
CA ALA A 379 -18.69 -8.41 -13.43
C ALA A 379 -17.66 -8.81 -12.34
N GLY A 380 -16.85 -7.88 -11.81
CA GLY A 380 -15.76 -8.22 -10.87
C GLY A 380 -14.61 -9.01 -11.51
N SER A 381 -14.53 -9.00 -12.84
CA SER A 381 -13.52 -9.72 -13.64
C SER A 381 -12.30 -8.88 -14.00
N GLY A 382 -12.24 -7.60 -13.57
CA GLY A 382 -11.18 -6.67 -13.98
C GLY A 382 -9.78 -7.16 -13.59
N ILE A 383 -9.59 -7.59 -12.35
CA ILE A 383 -8.31 -8.17 -11.90
C ILE A 383 -7.98 -9.47 -12.63
N ASP A 384 -8.98 -10.30 -12.91
CA ASP A 384 -8.76 -11.55 -13.67
C ASP A 384 -8.31 -11.28 -15.09
N LYS A 385 -8.88 -10.27 -15.77
CA LYS A 385 -8.42 -9.82 -17.10
C LYS A 385 -6.98 -9.34 -17.07
N ILE A 386 -6.62 -8.54 -16.05
CA ILE A 386 -5.25 -8.06 -15.88
C ILE A 386 -4.31 -9.25 -15.66
N ARG A 387 -4.67 -10.19 -14.80
CA ARG A 387 -3.89 -11.41 -14.53
C ARG A 387 -3.72 -12.27 -15.79
N GLN A 388 -4.80 -12.51 -16.54
CA GLN A 388 -4.76 -13.27 -17.78
C GLN A 388 -3.86 -12.61 -18.85
N GLY A 389 -3.96 -11.29 -19.00
CA GLY A 389 -3.09 -10.53 -19.91
C GLY A 389 -1.62 -10.72 -19.58
N TRP A 390 -1.24 -10.59 -18.30
CA TRP A 390 0.13 -10.76 -17.84
C TRP A 390 0.62 -12.21 -17.93
N ALA A 391 -0.24 -13.17 -17.57
CA ALA A 391 0.06 -14.60 -17.69
C ALA A 391 0.34 -15.01 -19.15
N SER A 392 -0.40 -14.45 -20.11
CA SER A 392 -0.22 -14.73 -21.56
C SER A 392 1.18 -14.41 -22.05
N GLN A 393 1.84 -13.42 -21.44
CA GLN A 393 3.19 -12.97 -21.77
C GLN A 393 4.27 -13.63 -20.90
N LYS A 394 3.87 -14.45 -19.92
CA LYS A 394 4.77 -14.98 -18.90
C LYS A 394 5.54 -13.87 -18.15
N TRP A 395 4.90 -12.72 -17.99
CA TRP A 395 5.44 -11.62 -17.20
C TRP A 395 5.17 -11.84 -15.71
N ARG A 396 5.96 -11.14 -14.88
CA ARG A 396 5.75 -11.13 -13.43
C ARG A 396 4.35 -10.61 -13.10
N TRP A 397 3.76 -11.19 -12.07
CA TRP A 397 2.39 -10.94 -11.71
C TRP A 397 2.17 -9.49 -11.23
N PRO A 398 1.01 -8.91 -11.58
CA PRO A 398 0.56 -7.63 -11.07
C PRO A 398 0.60 -7.59 -9.55
N MET A 399 0.86 -6.41 -8.99
CA MET A 399 0.93 -6.18 -7.55
C MET A 399 0.01 -5.04 -7.19
N ILE A 400 -0.86 -5.26 -6.19
CA ILE A 400 -1.73 -4.24 -5.63
C ILE A 400 -1.20 -3.88 -4.25
N LEU A 401 -0.98 -2.59 -4.02
CA LEU A 401 -0.50 -2.04 -2.76
C LEU A 401 -1.52 -1.01 -2.24
N GLU A 402 -1.82 -1.08 -0.95
CA GLU A 402 -2.59 -0.05 -0.26
C GLU A 402 -1.62 0.73 0.64
N GLN A 403 -1.53 2.03 0.42
CA GLN A 403 -0.69 2.94 1.19
C GLN A 403 -1.58 3.78 2.10
N HIS A 404 -1.06 4.11 3.27
CA HIS A 404 -1.73 4.95 4.23
C HIS A 404 -0.90 6.21 4.49
N ARG A 405 -1.59 7.36 4.67
CA ARG A 405 -1.00 8.68 4.94
C ARG A 405 -0.06 9.20 3.86
N PRO A 406 -0.61 9.65 2.71
CA PRO A 406 -2.04 9.68 2.37
C PRO A 406 -2.56 8.33 1.89
N ASP A 407 -3.88 8.10 2.05
CA ASP A 407 -4.52 6.88 1.56
C ASP A 407 -4.43 6.82 0.03
N ARG A 408 -3.77 5.79 -0.49
CA ARG A 408 -3.61 5.55 -1.93
C ARG A 408 -3.64 4.05 -2.24
N VAL A 409 -4.19 3.73 -3.40
CA VAL A 409 -4.07 2.39 -3.99
C VAL A 409 -3.13 2.49 -5.18
N GLN A 410 -2.17 1.59 -5.25
CA GLN A 410 -1.22 1.48 -6.35
C GLN A 410 -1.30 0.09 -6.96
N LEU A 411 -1.48 0.03 -8.28
CA LEU A 411 -1.39 -1.18 -9.08
C LEU A 411 -0.09 -1.11 -9.89
N VAL A 412 0.81 -2.05 -9.66
CA VAL A 412 2.05 -2.20 -10.42
C VAL A 412 1.92 -3.37 -11.37
N LEU A 413 2.20 -3.12 -12.64
CA LEU A 413 2.15 -4.08 -13.74
C LEU A 413 3.56 -4.29 -14.32
N PRO A 414 4.36 -5.25 -13.79
CA PRO A 414 5.73 -5.50 -14.28
C PRO A 414 5.71 -6.11 -15.68
N MET A 415 6.52 -5.59 -16.61
CA MET A 415 6.67 -6.09 -17.97
C MET A 415 7.99 -6.85 -18.15
N VAL A 416 8.39 -7.58 -17.13
CA VAL A 416 9.59 -8.41 -17.11
C VAL A 416 9.23 -9.87 -16.97
N SER A 417 10.10 -10.76 -17.47
CA SER A 417 9.86 -12.20 -17.42
C SER A 417 9.57 -12.69 -16.00
N LEU A 418 8.65 -13.64 -15.90
CA LEU A 418 8.31 -14.31 -14.63
C LEU A 418 9.54 -14.99 -14.01
N LEU A 419 10.40 -15.55 -14.85
CA LEU A 419 11.66 -16.21 -14.48
C LEU A 419 12.81 -15.58 -15.29
N PRO A 420 13.36 -14.42 -14.87
CA PRO A 420 14.46 -13.79 -15.56
C PRO A 420 15.69 -14.70 -15.58
N GLU A 421 16.35 -14.80 -16.73
CA GLU A 421 17.51 -15.69 -16.89
C GLU A 421 18.66 -15.30 -15.94
N GLU A 422 18.84 -14.03 -15.68
CA GLU A 422 19.85 -13.51 -14.73
C GLU A 422 19.60 -14.02 -13.30
N SER A 423 18.35 -13.97 -12.82
CA SER A 423 17.97 -14.48 -11.50
C SER A 423 18.12 -16.00 -11.43
N LEU A 424 17.70 -16.71 -12.50
CA LEU A 424 17.87 -18.15 -12.58
C LEU A 424 19.36 -18.55 -12.63
N ALA A 425 20.19 -17.82 -13.36
CA ALA A 425 21.63 -18.06 -13.44
C ALA A 425 22.30 -17.86 -12.07
N ARG A 426 21.92 -16.80 -11.33
CA ARG A 426 22.39 -16.59 -9.95
C ARG A 426 21.99 -17.73 -9.02
N LEU A 427 20.73 -18.09 -9.02
CA LEU A 427 20.22 -19.19 -8.19
C LEU A 427 20.84 -20.52 -8.56
N ARG A 428 21.08 -20.80 -9.86
CA ARG A 428 21.82 -22.00 -10.32
C ARG A 428 23.26 -22.00 -9.81
N GLY A 429 23.92 -20.85 -9.85
CA GLY A 429 25.32 -20.71 -9.38
C GLY A 429 25.47 -21.03 -7.90
N VAL A 430 24.48 -20.72 -7.07
CA VAL A 430 24.55 -20.92 -5.61
C VAL A 430 23.91 -22.24 -5.16
N LEU A 431 22.80 -22.65 -5.77
CA LEU A 431 22.06 -23.87 -5.41
C LEU A 431 22.58 -25.12 -6.12
N GLY A 432 23.25 -24.96 -7.27
CA GLY A 432 23.74 -26.10 -8.06
C GLY A 432 22.62 -27.08 -8.42
N GLU A 433 22.84 -28.36 -8.17
CA GLU A 433 21.87 -29.44 -8.43
C GLU A 433 20.59 -29.34 -7.57
N ASN A 434 20.62 -28.66 -6.41
CA ASN A 434 19.47 -28.49 -5.56
C ASN A 434 18.34 -27.70 -6.27
N LEU A 435 18.67 -26.82 -7.21
CA LEU A 435 17.64 -26.09 -7.98
C LEU A 435 16.84 -27.03 -8.89
N ALA A 436 17.46 -28.07 -9.44
CA ALA A 436 16.79 -29.05 -10.28
C ALA A 436 15.80 -29.94 -9.50
N GLY A 437 16.01 -30.08 -8.19
CA GLY A 437 15.13 -30.80 -7.28
C GLY A 437 13.91 -30.01 -6.80
N LEU A 438 13.84 -28.71 -7.13
CA LEU A 438 12.71 -27.84 -6.74
C LEU A 438 11.61 -27.89 -7.78
N ASN A 439 10.36 -27.86 -7.31
CA ASN A 439 9.22 -27.72 -8.20
C ASN A 439 9.11 -26.27 -8.72
N GLY A 440 8.32 -26.07 -9.78
CA GLY A 440 8.18 -24.74 -10.42
C GLY A 440 7.72 -23.62 -9.48
N ARG A 441 6.94 -23.94 -8.44
CA ARG A 441 6.44 -22.96 -7.45
C ARG A 441 7.51 -22.56 -6.43
N GLU A 442 8.33 -23.51 -6.01
CA GLU A 442 9.47 -23.24 -5.15
C GLU A 442 10.49 -22.35 -5.86
N VAL A 443 10.79 -22.65 -7.14
CA VAL A 443 11.65 -21.80 -7.97
C VAL A 443 11.07 -20.39 -8.11
N GLN A 444 9.77 -20.29 -8.35
CA GLN A 444 9.10 -19.01 -8.48
C GLN A 444 9.11 -18.19 -7.18
N ALA A 445 8.96 -18.83 -6.03
CA ALA A 445 9.07 -18.17 -4.73
C ALA A 445 10.50 -17.63 -4.50
N LEU A 446 11.53 -18.42 -4.82
CA LEU A 446 12.93 -17.99 -4.70
C LEU A 446 13.26 -16.84 -5.67
N VAL A 447 12.83 -16.94 -6.94
CA VAL A 447 13.01 -15.85 -7.92
C VAL A 447 12.30 -14.59 -7.47
N THR A 448 11.10 -14.72 -6.86
CA THR A 448 10.38 -13.56 -6.33
C THR A 448 11.14 -12.93 -5.17
N ALA A 449 11.65 -13.72 -4.24
CA ALA A 449 12.46 -13.23 -3.13
C ALA A 449 13.77 -12.56 -3.61
N ASP A 450 14.39 -13.11 -4.66
CA ASP A 450 15.59 -12.55 -5.28
C ASP A 450 15.34 -11.19 -5.95
N MET A 451 14.26 -11.08 -6.69
CA MET A 451 13.93 -9.89 -7.47
C MET A 451 13.30 -8.76 -6.64
N GLU A 452 12.43 -9.11 -5.69
CA GLU A 452 11.67 -8.15 -4.87
C GLU A 452 12.31 -7.92 -3.49
N GLY A 453 13.45 -8.60 -3.22
CA GLY A 453 14.13 -8.53 -1.92
C GLY A 453 13.48 -9.40 -0.85
N SER A 454 12.18 -9.69 -0.96
CA SER A 454 11.45 -10.62 -0.11
C SER A 454 10.19 -11.14 -0.81
N VAL A 455 9.64 -12.23 -0.31
CA VAL A 455 8.36 -12.79 -0.75
C VAL A 455 7.44 -13.01 0.45
N THR A 456 6.13 -12.74 0.29
CA THR A 456 5.12 -12.98 1.32
C THR A 456 4.10 -14.00 0.84
N ASN A 457 3.36 -14.60 1.77
CA ASN A 457 2.24 -15.48 1.42
C ASN A 457 1.23 -14.73 0.52
N LEU A 458 0.87 -13.50 0.89
CA LEU A 458 -0.04 -12.67 0.11
C LEU A 458 0.50 -12.41 -1.31
N ARG A 459 1.82 -12.20 -1.45
CA ARG A 459 2.45 -12.01 -2.77
C ARG A 459 2.32 -13.26 -3.62
N LEU A 460 2.54 -14.44 -3.06
CA LEU A 460 2.36 -15.71 -3.78
C LEU A 460 0.89 -15.98 -4.12
N GLN A 461 -0.06 -15.65 -3.25
CA GLN A 461 -1.50 -15.75 -3.55
C GLN A 461 -1.92 -14.92 -4.77
N GLN A 462 -1.23 -13.83 -5.08
CA GLN A 462 -1.53 -13.01 -6.25
C GLN A 462 -1.35 -13.79 -7.56
N PHE A 463 -0.54 -14.85 -7.58
CA PHE A 463 -0.26 -15.64 -8.77
C PHE A 463 -0.36 -17.17 -8.61
N CYS A 464 -0.54 -17.67 -7.41
CA CYS A 464 -0.83 -19.09 -7.17
C CYS A 464 -2.32 -19.27 -6.86
N THR A 465 -2.95 -20.26 -7.47
CA THR A 465 -4.34 -20.65 -7.17
C THR A 465 -4.43 -21.54 -5.93
N ASP A 466 -3.31 -21.76 -5.25
CA ASP A 466 -3.21 -22.63 -4.10
C ASP A 466 -3.88 -22.04 -2.86
N HIS A 467 -4.33 -22.90 -1.99
CA HIS A 467 -4.86 -22.47 -0.71
C HIS A 467 -3.75 -21.81 0.14
N THR A 468 -4.10 -20.77 0.87
CA THR A 468 -3.18 -20.01 1.76
C THR A 468 -2.31 -20.90 2.64
N ALA A 469 -2.88 -22.02 3.14
CA ALA A 469 -2.15 -22.99 3.97
C ALA A 469 -1.05 -23.72 3.20
N ASP A 470 -1.27 -24.04 1.92
CA ASP A 470 -0.27 -24.74 1.08
C ASP A 470 0.89 -23.82 0.70
N ILE A 471 0.59 -22.54 0.43
CA ILE A 471 1.60 -21.51 0.22
C ILE A 471 2.44 -21.31 1.48
N THR A 472 1.80 -21.26 2.66
CA THR A 472 2.53 -21.15 3.94
C THR A 472 3.46 -22.34 4.13
N ARG A 473 2.99 -23.56 3.85
CA ARG A 473 3.81 -24.77 3.94
C ARG A 473 4.99 -24.71 2.98
N LEU A 474 4.77 -24.32 1.72
CA LEU A 474 5.82 -24.15 0.72
C LEU A 474 6.91 -23.19 1.21
N LEU A 475 6.54 -22.02 1.76
CA LEU A 475 7.50 -21.05 2.29
C LEU A 475 8.25 -21.59 3.50
N GLN A 476 7.57 -22.30 4.41
CA GLN A 476 8.20 -22.97 5.57
C GLN A 476 9.17 -24.08 5.14
N ASP A 477 8.81 -24.86 4.12
CA ASP A 477 9.70 -25.89 3.57
C ASP A 477 10.96 -25.29 2.96
N LEU A 478 10.84 -24.14 2.28
CA LEU A 478 12.00 -23.41 1.75
C LEU A 478 12.89 -22.83 2.87
N VAL A 479 12.31 -22.43 4.00
CA VAL A 479 13.06 -22.04 5.20
C VAL A 479 13.76 -23.26 5.83
N ALA A 480 13.07 -24.39 5.96
CA ALA A 480 13.64 -25.62 6.49
C ALA A 480 14.80 -26.15 5.61
N LYS A 481 14.70 -25.97 4.28
CA LYS A 481 15.79 -26.26 3.33
C LYS A 481 16.96 -25.26 3.41
N GLY A 482 16.83 -24.19 4.20
CA GLY A 482 17.85 -23.15 4.34
C GLY A 482 17.98 -22.22 3.12
N PHE A 483 16.96 -22.16 2.26
CA PHE A 483 16.94 -21.30 1.08
C PHE A 483 16.31 -19.93 1.37
N LEU A 484 15.34 -19.87 2.26
CA LEU A 484 14.76 -18.63 2.73
C LEU A 484 15.03 -18.42 4.22
N GLN A 485 15.08 -17.19 4.62
CA GLN A 485 15.05 -16.74 6.01
C GLN A 485 13.74 -16.01 6.25
N LYS A 486 12.99 -16.44 7.26
CA LYS A 486 11.73 -15.81 7.64
C LYS A 486 12.01 -14.55 8.46
N ASP A 487 11.27 -13.49 8.16
CA ASP A 487 11.27 -12.21 8.85
C ASP A 487 9.82 -11.84 9.20
N GLY A 488 9.58 -11.53 10.47
CA GLY A 488 8.22 -11.29 10.96
C GLY A 488 7.39 -12.56 11.13
N TYR A 489 6.09 -12.38 11.47
CA TYR A 489 5.17 -13.45 11.84
C TYR A 489 3.77 -13.20 11.28
N GLY A 490 2.88 -14.20 11.43
CA GLY A 490 1.50 -14.12 10.96
C GLY A 490 1.38 -14.12 9.43
N ARG A 491 0.30 -13.54 8.92
CA ARG A 491 -0.02 -13.49 7.47
C ARG A 491 0.89 -12.56 6.68
N TRP A 492 1.63 -11.69 7.36
CA TRP A 492 2.55 -10.73 6.76
C TRP A 492 4.02 -11.13 6.89
N ALA A 493 4.28 -12.35 7.40
CA ALA A 493 5.64 -12.85 7.41
C ALA A 493 6.25 -12.71 6.03
N SER A 494 7.39 -12.05 5.95
CA SER A 494 8.19 -11.95 4.74
C SER A 494 9.32 -12.98 4.77
N TYR A 495 9.74 -13.41 3.61
CA TYR A 495 10.79 -14.42 3.45
C TYR A 495 11.82 -13.88 2.49
N ARG A 496 13.04 -13.71 2.96
CA ARG A 496 14.18 -13.27 2.15
C ARG A 496 15.04 -14.45 1.76
N LEU A 497 15.82 -14.32 0.70
CA LEU A 497 16.89 -15.30 0.44
C LEU A 497 17.81 -15.37 1.65
N SER A 498 18.16 -16.59 2.06
CA SER A 498 19.14 -16.78 3.14
C SER A 498 20.48 -16.15 2.75
N GLU A 499 21.28 -15.72 3.73
CA GLU A 499 22.60 -15.09 3.49
C GLU A 499 23.49 -15.94 2.60
N ARG A 500 23.36 -17.26 2.70
CA ARG A 500 24.05 -18.24 1.84
C ARG A 500 23.67 -18.07 0.36
N LEU A 501 22.44 -17.68 0.05
CA LEU A 501 21.93 -17.50 -1.32
C LEU A 501 22.01 -16.04 -1.79
N ALA A 502 22.03 -15.09 -0.88
CA ALA A 502 22.12 -13.67 -1.19
C ALA A 502 23.48 -13.27 -1.80
N GLY A 503 24.53 -14.14 -1.68
CA GLY A 503 25.84 -13.96 -2.30
C GLY A 503 26.52 -12.64 -1.90
N SER A 504 27.83 -12.60 -1.82
CA SER A 504 28.65 -11.39 -1.56
C SER A 504 28.67 -10.36 -2.69
N GLY A 505 27.57 -10.18 -3.42
CA GLY A 505 27.48 -9.40 -4.65
C GLY A 505 26.25 -8.51 -4.83
N HIS A 506 25.54 -8.16 -3.77
CA HIS A 506 24.54 -7.11 -3.88
C HIS A 506 25.16 -5.74 -3.57
N ASN A 507 25.78 -5.14 -4.58
CA ASN A 507 25.75 -3.69 -4.71
C ASN A 507 24.26 -3.33 -4.83
N LYS A 508 23.73 -2.66 -3.79
CA LYS A 508 22.36 -2.18 -3.74
C LYS A 508 22.16 -1.08 -4.79
N GLU A 509 21.86 -1.47 -6.01
CA GLU A 509 21.16 -0.60 -6.95
C GLU A 509 19.68 -1.00 -6.93
N GLY A 510 18.91 -0.18 -6.24
CA GLY A 510 17.51 0.08 -6.50
C GLY A 510 16.52 -1.07 -6.43
N THR A 511 16.14 -1.54 -5.24
CA THR A 511 14.73 -1.87 -5.01
C THR A 511 13.97 -0.54 -5.04
N PRO A 512 12.85 -0.41 -5.77
CA PRO A 512 12.04 0.78 -5.66
C PRO A 512 11.45 0.82 -4.25
N ASP A 513 12.02 1.70 -3.44
CA ASP A 513 11.45 2.11 -2.16
C ASP A 513 10.15 2.85 -2.51
N THR A 514 9.02 2.17 -2.42
CA THR A 514 7.69 2.72 -2.65
C THR A 514 7.25 3.53 -1.43
N THR A 515 8.02 4.55 -1.13
CA THR A 515 7.55 5.67 -0.31
C THR A 515 7.44 6.89 -1.23
N PRO A 516 6.26 7.50 -1.37
CA PRO A 516 6.09 8.70 -2.19
C PRO A 516 6.93 9.82 -1.59
N GLY A 517 7.97 10.21 -2.27
CA GLY A 517 8.72 11.41 -1.99
C GLY A 517 7.83 12.63 -2.21
N ASP A 518 7.58 13.35 -1.14
CA ASP A 518 6.95 14.67 -1.16
C ASP A 518 7.85 15.61 -1.98
N SER A 519 7.33 16.08 -3.11
CA SER A 519 8.01 17.00 -4.01
C SER A 519 7.82 18.43 -3.51
N ARG A 520 8.79 19.00 -2.81
CA ARG A 520 8.99 20.46 -2.77
C ARG A 520 10.47 20.82 -2.70
N HIS A 521 10.90 21.49 -3.77
CA HIS A 521 11.88 22.56 -3.97
C HIS A 521 13.35 22.42 -3.58
N SER A 522 14.08 22.67 -4.65
CA SER A 522 15.33 23.44 -4.83
C SER A 522 16.60 23.03 -4.11
N GLY A 523 17.49 22.67 -4.96
CA GLY A 523 18.93 22.74 -5.04
C GLY A 523 19.73 23.24 -3.85
N THR A 524 20.56 22.34 -3.37
CA THR A 524 21.93 22.65 -3.00
C THR A 524 22.80 21.42 -3.18
N THR A 525 23.97 21.64 -3.75
CA THR A 525 24.99 20.67 -4.13
C THR A 525 25.46 19.82 -2.94
N PRO A 526 25.70 18.50 -3.09
CA PRO A 526 26.32 17.71 -2.04
C PRO A 526 27.81 18.09 -1.91
N VAL A 527 28.20 18.39 -0.70
CA VAL A 527 29.63 18.52 -0.34
C VAL A 527 30.26 17.12 -0.44
N THR A 528 31.31 17.03 -1.21
CA THR A 528 32.08 15.81 -1.51
C THR A 528 32.52 15.12 -0.22
N ALA A 529 32.01 13.89 -0.02
CA ALA A 529 32.46 13.02 1.06
C ALA A 529 33.80 12.37 0.69
N GLY A 530 34.79 12.56 1.53
CA GLY A 530 36.06 11.84 1.45
C GLY A 530 35.87 10.33 1.64
N GLN A 531 36.67 9.55 0.92
CA GLN A 531 36.70 8.09 0.94
C GLN A 531 36.80 7.53 2.38
N ALA A 532 35.86 6.64 2.74
CA ALA A 532 35.88 5.89 3.99
C ALA A 532 36.60 4.55 3.82
N PRO A 533 37.32 4.03 4.84
CA PRO A 533 37.91 2.70 4.82
C PRO A 533 36.84 1.62 4.96
N ALA A 534 37.11 0.47 4.36
CA ALA A 534 36.23 -0.70 4.34
C ALA A 534 36.12 -1.35 5.73
N GLY A 535 34.94 -1.22 6.35
CA GLY A 535 34.53 -1.83 7.62
C GLY A 535 33.25 -1.14 8.12
N THR A 536 32.34 -1.90 8.76
CA THR A 536 31.16 -1.27 9.37
C THR A 536 31.61 -0.40 10.55
N PRO A 537 31.08 0.84 10.70
CA PRO A 537 31.48 1.72 11.82
C PRO A 537 31.30 1.09 13.20
N GLU A 538 30.40 0.12 13.33
CA GLU A 538 30.13 -0.62 14.58
C GLU A 538 31.25 -1.60 14.97
N GLU A 539 32.13 -1.95 14.05
CA GLU A 539 33.27 -2.87 14.25
C GLU A 539 34.61 -2.12 14.33
N ASP A 540 34.61 -0.80 14.15
CA ASP A 540 35.83 0.05 14.23
C ASP A 540 36.37 0.09 15.67
N PRO A 541 37.56 -0.49 15.96
CA PRO A 541 38.12 -0.53 17.29
C PRO A 541 38.30 0.87 17.93
N ALA A 542 38.56 1.90 17.10
CA ALA A 542 38.72 3.26 17.57
C ALA A 542 37.38 3.84 18.06
N LEU A 543 36.26 3.55 17.34
CA LEU A 543 34.93 3.98 17.75
C LEU A 543 34.43 3.22 18.98
N LEU A 544 34.73 1.92 19.06
CA LEU A 544 34.39 1.09 20.24
C LEU A 544 35.12 1.59 21.48
N THR A 545 36.37 2.02 21.37
CA THR A 545 37.13 2.61 22.49
C THR A 545 36.50 3.92 22.96
N ILE A 546 36.06 4.79 22.03
CA ILE A 546 35.36 6.03 22.39
C ILE A 546 34.03 5.74 23.07
N ALA A 547 33.31 4.72 22.63
CA ALA A 547 32.01 4.34 23.14
C ALA A 547 32.06 3.52 24.46
N GLU A 548 33.23 3.05 24.87
CA GLU A 548 33.42 2.15 26.02
C GLU A 548 32.75 2.64 27.33
N PRO A 549 32.84 3.94 27.73
CA PRO A 549 32.18 4.42 28.95
C PRO A 549 30.65 4.22 28.89
N ALA A 550 30.03 4.44 27.74
CA ALA A 550 28.59 4.27 27.59
C ALA A 550 28.17 2.79 27.59
N ARG A 551 29.04 1.87 27.11
CA ARG A 551 28.80 0.42 27.09
C ARG A 551 28.91 -0.21 28.47
N LYS A 552 29.77 0.33 29.34
CA LYS A 552 29.99 -0.18 30.69
C LYS A 552 28.94 0.28 31.70
N GLN A 553 28.24 1.39 31.46
CA GLN A 553 27.29 1.97 32.42
C GLN A 553 25.90 2.10 31.77
N LYS A 554 24.87 1.46 32.36
CA LYS A 554 23.48 1.59 31.90
C LYS A 554 22.93 3.03 32.02
N ARG A 555 23.37 3.80 32.99
CA ARG A 555 23.06 5.24 33.14
C ARG A 555 24.33 6.04 33.12
N LEU A 556 24.45 6.91 32.15
CA LEU A 556 25.55 7.86 31.95
C LEU A 556 25.00 9.27 32.14
N ASP A 557 25.83 10.18 32.65
CA ASP A 557 25.49 11.60 32.74
C ASP A 557 25.13 12.16 31.35
N PRO A 558 24.05 12.96 31.21
CA PRO A 558 23.63 13.49 29.94
C PRO A 558 24.71 14.28 29.17
N ASP A 559 25.52 15.06 29.87
CA ASP A 559 26.57 15.88 29.24
C ASP A 559 27.74 15.00 28.80
N GLU A 560 28.03 13.94 29.52
CA GLU A 560 29.02 12.96 29.14
C GLU A 560 28.53 12.16 27.91
N MET A 561 27.26 11.79 27.86
CA MET A 561 26.66 11.15 26.68
C MET A 561 26.78 12.04 25.44
N ARG A 562 26.45 13.33 25.57
CA ARG A 562 26.60 14.32 24.50
C ARG A 562 28.05 14.46 24.03
N ARG A 563 29.02 14.43 24.98
CA ARG A 563 30.45 14.47 24.67
C ARG A 563 30.89 13.27 23.85
N LEU A 564 30.47 12.07 24.23
CA LEU A 564 30.79 10.83 23.51
C LEU A 564 30.19 10.86 22.08
N ILE A 565 28.95 11.29 21.93
CA ILE A 565 28.30 11.40 20.62
C ILE A 565 29.08 12.37 19.72
N ARG A 566 29.51 13.52 20.21
CA ARG A 566 30.33 14.45 19.43
C ARG A 566 31.66 13.83 19.02
N ALA A 567 32.31 13.11 19.91
CA ALA A 567 33.56 12.42 19.60
C ALA A 567 33.38 11.32 18.53
N LEU A 568 32.30 10.54 18.60
CA LEU A 568 31.97 9.50 17.61
C LEU A 568 31.64 10.10 16.24
N CYS A 569 30.93 11.23 16.19
CA CYS A 569 30.51 11.90 14.97
C CYS A 569 31.55 12.87 14.40
N GLN A 570 32.74 12.97 14.98
CA GLN A 570 33.77 13.90 14.54
C GLN A 570 34.32 13.52 13.16
N GLY A 571 34.14 14.39 12.15
CA GLY A 571 34.61 14.18 10.80
C GLY A 571 33.87 13.11 9.99
N ARG A 572 32.82 12.53 10.53
CA ARG A 572 32.03 11.47 9.88
C ARG A 572 30.55 11.56 10.20
N PHE A 573 29.71 11.09 9.26
CA PHE A 573 28.29 10.93 9.48
C PHE A 573 27.98 9.53 10.02
N LEU A 574 27.28 9.45 11.16
CA LEU A 574 26.77 8.21 11.73
C LEU A 574 25.25 8.27 11.87
N THR A 575 24.56 7.22 11.45
CA THR A 575 23.11 7.09 11.61
C THR A 575 22.75 6.91 13.08
N PHE A 576 21.50 7.21 13.47
CA PHE A 576 21.04 6.99 14.85
C PHE A 576 21.15 5.52 15.29
N ARG A 577 20.98 4.57 14.35
CA ARG A 577 21.12 3.13 14.61
C ARG A 577 22.58 2.76 14.90
N GLN A 578 23.51 3.24 14.10
CA GLN A 578 24.95 3.03 14.32
C GLN A 578 25.40 3.59 15.66
N LEU A 579 24.95 4.81 16.00
CA LEU A 579 25.22 5.43 17.28
C LEU A 579 24.61 4.62 18.45
N ALA A 580 23.39 4.09 18.27
CA ALA A 580 22.73 3.26 19.27
C ALA A 580 23.49 1.95 19.51
N THR A 581 23.93 1.28 18.45
CA THR A 581 24.75 0.06 18.52
C THR A 581 26.10 0.34 19.21
N LEU A 582 26.82 1.38 18.78
CA LEU A 582 28.10 1.76 19.38
C LEU A 582 27.97 2.06 20.88
N LEU A 583 26.95 2.82 21.25
CA LEU A 583 26.73 3.24 22.64
C LEU A 583 25.97 2.23 23.50
N SER A 584 25.49 1.11 22.92
CA SER A 584 24.61 0.12 23.57
C SER A 584 23.38 0.78 24.21
N ARG A 585 22.62 1.54 23.37
CA ARG A 585 21.40 2.24 23.78
C ARG A 585 20.24 1.91 22.86
N GLU A 586 19.01 2.10 23.37
CA GLU A 586 17.80 1.95 22.57
C GLU A 586 17.74 3.07 21.49
N PRO A 587 17.56 2.71 20.20
CA PRO A 587 17.70 3.67 19.08
C PRO A 587 16.72 4.84 19.14
N ASN A 588 15.44 4.60 19.41
CA ASN A 588 14.39 5.63 19.41
C ASN A 588 14.54 6.58 20.60
N GLY A 589 14.92 6.04 21.76
CA GLY A 589 15.22 6.82 22.97
C GLY A 589 16.43 7.73 22.75
N LEU A 590 17.51 7.20 22.20
CA LEU A 590 18.71 7.98 21.87
C LEU A 590 18.39 9.09 20.87
N GLN A 591 17.63 8.78 19.81
CA GLN A 591 17.23 9.76 18.81
C GLN A 591 16.37 10.87 19.42
N ARG A 592 15.33 10.52 20.17
CA ARG A 592 14.34 11.46 20.71
C ARG A 592 14.92 12.36 21.80
N TRP A 593 15.67 11.78 22.75
CA TRP A 593 16.07 12.47 23.96
C TRP A 593 17.48 13.06 23.92
N THR A 594 18.31 12.65 22.96
CA THR A 594 19.69 13.10 22.88
C THR A 594 20.04 13.71 21.52
N LEU A 595 19.87 12.99 20.41
CA LEU A 595 20.33 13.46 19.10
C LEU A 595 19.51 14.63 18.56
N ARG A 596 18.18 14.62 18.72
CA ARG A 596 17.32 15.74 18.30
C ARG A 596 17.61 17.03 19.05
N PRO A 597 17.69 17.04 20.40
CA PRO A 597 18.13 18.24 21.14
C PRO A 597 19.49 18.73 20.69
N MET A 598 20.50 17.86 20.54
CA MET A 598 21.84 18.24 20.10
C MET A 598 21.84 18.85 18.70
N ALA A 599 20.99 18.38 17.79
CA ALA A 599 20.85 18.97 16.46
C ALA A 599 20.14 20.34 16.50
N GLN A 600 19.12 20.51 17.34
CA GLN A 600 18.46 21.79 17.58
C GLN A 600 19.40 22.84 18.19
N GLU A 601 20.26 22.41 19.10
CA GLU A 601 21.32 23.23 19.72
C GLU A 601 22.53 23.45 18.78
N LYS A 602 22.45 22.99 17.52
CA LYS A 602 23.52 23.10 16.50
C LYS A 602 24.85 22.42 16.90
N GLN A 603 24.82 21.50 17.84
CA GLN A 603 25.98 20.67 18.21
C GLN A 603 26.28 19.62 17.12
N LEU A 604 25.25 19.17 16.41
CA LEU A 604 25.34 18.21 15.33
C LEU A 604 24.76 18.81 14.04
N VAL A 605 25.37 18.45 12.92
CA VAL A 605 24.89 18.74 11.55
C VAL A 605 24.18 17.48 11.05
N LEU A 606 23.05 17.69 10.38
CA LEU A 606 22.24 16.64 9.77
C LEU A 606 22.74 16.37 8.35
N ALA A 607 22.82 15.11 7.95
CA ALA A 607 23.12 14.74 6.56
C ALA A 607 21.99 15.17 5.60
N TYR A 608 20.75 15.22 6.12
CA TYR A 608 19.56 15.67 5.39
C TYR A 608 18.86 16.78 6.18
N PRO A 609 19.36 18.04 6.13
CA PRO A 609 18.80 19.13 6.95
C PRO A 609 17.38 19.51 6.56
N GLU A 610 17.04 19.44 5.27
CA GLU A 610 15.71 19.77 4.75
C GLU A 610 14.64 18.71 5.13
N THR A 611 15.07 17.50 5.49
CA THR A 611 14.21 16.37 5.90
C THR A 611 14.71 15.74 7.19
N PRO A 612 14.47 16.35 8.37
CA PRO A 612 14.99 15.86 9.64
C PRO A 612 14.59 14.41 10.01
N ASN A 613 13.49 13.93 9.46
CA ASN A 613 12.99 12.55 9.64
C ASN A 613 13.37 11.61 8.49
N HIS A 614 14.36 11.95 7.67
CA HIS A 614 14.81 11.12 6.56
C HIS A 614 15.26 9.73 7.06
N PRO A 615 14.85 8.59 6.41
CA PRO A 615 15.21 7.24 6.86
C PRO A 615 16.71 6.98 6.97
N LYS A 616 17.51 7.65 6.11
CA LYS A 616 18.98 7.60 6.11
C LYS A 616 19.60 8.79 6.85
N GLN A 617 18.85 9.43 7.75
CA GLN A 617 19.38 10.56 8.51
C GLN A 617 20.62 10.14 9.29
N ALA A 618 21.68 10.92 9.17
CA ALA A 618 22.92 10.73 9.88
C ALA A 618 23.39 12.06 10.49
N TYR A 619 24.22 11.94 11.49
CA TYR A 619 24.64 13.05 12.34
C TYR A 619 26.16 13.17 12.28
N GLN A 620 26.67 14.39 12.11
CA GLN A 620 28.09 14.74 12.18
C GLN A 620 28.27 15.86 13.20
N THR A 621 29.36 15.87 13.93
CA THR A 621 29.69 16.97 14.83
C THR A 621 29.87 18.26 14.04
N ASN A 622 29.18 19.32 14.47
CA ASN A 622 29.31 20.62 13.84
C ASN A 622 30.71 21.20 14.12
N PRO A 623 31.55 21.44 13.09
CA PRO A 623 32.91 21.95 13.28
C PRO A 623 32.95 23.38 13.85
N ASP A 624 31.87 24.15 13.65
CA ASP A 624 31.78 25.54 14.12
C ASP A 624 31.20 25.69 15.53
N TRP A 625 30.72 24.57 16.13
CA TRP A 625 30.16 24.61 17.47
C TRP A 625 31.25 24.69 18.53
N ARG A 626 31.14 25.70 19.41
CA ARG A 626 32.02 25.87 20.58
C ARG A 626 31.17 25.78 21.83
N ALA A 627 31.67 25.01 22.83
CA ALA A 627 31.04 24.99 24.15
C ALA A 627 31.11 26.42 24.75
N THR A 628 29.95 26.99 25.03
CA THR A 628 29.83 28.26 25.79
C THR A 628 30.11 28.01 27.26
#